data_c38d519373aaf4233a3cde4fd277fd71
#
_entry.id   c38d519373aaf4233a3cde4fd277fd71
#
_cell.length_a   1.000
_cell.length_b   1.000
_cell.length_c   1.000
_cell.angle_alpha   90.00
_cell.angle_beta   90.00
_cell.angle_gamma   90.00
#
_symmetry.space_group_name_H-M   'P 1'
#
loop_
_entity.id
_entity.type
_entity.pdbx_description
1 polymer ?
#
loop_
_entity_poly.entity_id
_entity_poly.type
_entity_poly.pdbx_seq_one_letter_code
_entity_poly.pdbx_strand_id
1 'polypeptide(L)'
;MENSFKAPITVLANGAFPTHHIPLDILKKSGTIICTDGSANNLLSLDLKPHVIIGDMDSINNYEFTGLKVPDLNQDNTDLEKALDWVLINRIQDVTLLGATGLREDLTMANHYILYDYLEKLNIVMITNHFTVTCHRGPRSFDSFPGEIVSLFPQRFGTVVSTTALKYPLNKFVLDPSASGVSNQSLGATFSVDASNPILVYRGHRKN
;
A
#
# COMPACT_ATOMS: atom_id res chain seq x y z
N MET A 1 -4.35 8.45 -28.78
CA MET A 1 -3.15 7.65 -28.48
C MET A 1 -3.42 6.97 -27.14
N GLU A 2 -3.61 5.65 -27.11
CA GLU A 2 -3.68 4.92 -25.85
C GLU A 2 -2.31 5.05 -25.17
N ASN A 3 -2.24 5.80 -24.09
CA ASN A 3 -1.09 5.77 -23.20
C ASN A 3 -1.07 4.37 -22.55
N SER A 4 -0.38 3.44 -23.15
CA SER A 4 -0.23 2.10 -22.56
C SER A 4 0.77 2.18 -21.42
N PHE A 5 0.26 2.31 -20.17
CA PHE A 5 1.09 2.21 -18.97
C PHE A 5 1.58 0.77 -18.82
N LYS A 6 2.87 0.61 -18.58
CA LYS A 6 3.50 -0.71 -18.46
C LYS A 6 3.44 -1.20 -17.02
N ALA A 7 2.94 -2.42 -16.81
CA ALA A 7 3.06 -3.10 -15.52
C ALA A 7 4.53 -3.51 -15.23
N PRO A 8 4.92 -3.63 -13.96
CA PRO A 8 4.15 -3.32 -12.74
C PRO A 8 3.92 -1.83 -12.53
N ILE A 9 2.75 -1.48 -11.99
CA ILE A 9 2.39 -0.08 -11.70
C ILE A 9 2.69 0.23 -10.24
N THR A 10 3.47 1.27 -10.00
CA THR A 10 3.78 1.75 -8.65
C THR A 10 3.25 3.17 -8.46
N VAL A 11 2.48 3.38 -7.40
CA VAL A 11 2.14 4.71 -6.90
C VAL A 11 3.10 5.03 -5.77
N LEU A 12 3.84 6.13 -5.91
CA LEU A 12 4.73 6.66 -4.87
C LEU A 12 4.07 7.87 -4.21
N ALA A 13 3.66 7.71 -2.96
CA ALA A 13 3.11 8.78 -2.15
C ALA A 13 4.23 9.62 -1.48
N ASN A 14 3.89 10.80 -0.98
CA ASN A 14 4.84 11.77 -0.42
C ASN A 14 5.06 11.59 1.09
N GLY A 15 5.10 10.36 1.60
CA GLY A 15 5.56 10.03 2.95
C GLY A 15 7.05 9.74 3.00
N ALA A 16 7.50 8.94 3.97
CA ALA A 16 8.91 8.57 4.08
C ALA A 16 9.36 7.77 2.84
N PHE A 17 10.40 8.27 2.18
CA PHE A 17 10.95 7.60 1.01
C PHE A 17 11.50 6.21 1.39
N PRO A 18 11.30 5.18 0.56
CA PRO A 18 11.79 3.84 0.84
C PRO A 18 13.30 3.79 1.07
N THR A 19 13.71 3.05 2.10
CA THR A 19 15.13 2.80 2.42
C THR A 19 15.49 1.31 2.48
N HIS A 20 14.48 0.45 2.70
CA HIS A 20 14.67 -1.00 2.69
C HIS A 20 14.76 -1.53 1.26
N HIS A 21 15.58 -2.59 1.06
CA HIS A 21 15.82 -3.16 -0.29
C HIS A 21 14.54 -3.60 -1.00
N ILE A 22 13.55 -4.18 -0.29
CA ILE A 22 12.30 -4.67 -0.89
C ILE A 22 11.53 -3.56 -1.62
N PRO A 23 11.09 -2.45 -0.98
CA PRO A 23 10.40 -1.39 -1.70
C PRO A 23 11.28 -0.66 -2.71
N LEU A 24 12.61 -0.55 -2.47
CA LEU A 24 13.54 0.03 -3.44
C LEU A 24 13.65 -0.81 -4.72
N ASP A 25 13.74 -2.13 -4.60
CA ASP A 25 13.81 -3.04 -5.74
C ASP A 25 12.51 -3.02 -6.56
N ILE A 26 11.36 -2.91 -5.88
CA ILE A 26 10.06 -2.76 -6.55
C ILE A 26 10.03 -1.46 -7.33
N LEU A 27 10.42 -0.35 -6.72
CA LEU A 27 10.46 0.96 -7.37
C LEU A 27 11.35 0.93 -8.62
N LYS A 28 12.54 0.35 -8.54
CA LYS A 28 13.50 0.20 -9.66
C LYS A 28 12.97 -0.70 -10.78
N LYS A 29 12.14 -1.69 -10.46
CA LYS A 29 11.57 -2.65 -11.42
C LYS A 29 10.19 -2.24 -11.94
N SER A 30 9.67 -1.09 -11.51
CA SER A 30 8.36 -0.59 -11.94
C SER A 30 8.36 -0.29 -13.44
N GLY A 31 7.35 -0.79 -14.15
CA GLY A 31 7.11 -0.45 -15.55
C GLY A 31 6.55 0.97 -15.69
N THR A 32 5.74 1.40 -14.71
CA THR A 32 5.21 2.76 -14.61
C THR A 32 5.26 3.25 -13.17
N ILE A 33 5.80 4.45 -12.95
CA ILE A 33 5.84 5.13 -11.66
C ILE A 33 4.90 6.33 -11.74
N ILE A 34 3.89 6.33 -10.87
CA ILE A 34 2.94 7.43 -10.67
C ILE A 34 3.31 8.08 -9.34
N CYS A 35 3.63 9.35 -9.34
CA CYS A 35 3.99 10.12 -8.15
C CYS A 35 2.83 11.01 -7.72
N THR A 36 2.56 11.05 -6.42
CA THR A 36 1.86 12.20 -5.86
C THR A 36 2.84 13.35 -5.80
N ASP A 37 2.40 14.53 -6.16
CA ASP A 37 3.13 15.79 -6.26
C ASP A 37 4.62 15.76 -5.78
N GLY A 38 4.88 16.16 -4.54
CA GLY A 38 6.26 16.28 -4.00
C GLY A 38 7.08 14.98 -3.99
N SER A 39 6.44 13.80 -4.08
CA SER A 39 7.15 12.52 -4.08
C SER A 39 8.07 12.34 -5.29
N ALA A 40 7.78 13.04 -6.40
CA ALA A 40 8.59 13.01 -7.61
C ALA A 40 10.03 13.51 -7.37
N ASN A 41 10.22 14.45 -6.44
CA ASN A 41 11.54 15.00 -6.11
C ASN A 41 12.50 13.92 -5.58
N ASN A 42 11.97 12.94 -4.87
CA ASN A 42 12.77 11.88 -4.24
C ASN A 42 13.34 10.86 -5.24
N LEU A 43 12.70 10.71 -6.42
CA LEU A 43 13.17 9.76 -7.45
C LEU A 43 14.52 10.14 -8.01
N LEU A 44 14.87 11.43 -8.02
CA LEU A 44 16.14 11.92 -8.55
C LEU A 44 17.34 11.29 -7.84
N SER A 45 17.21 10.97 -6.54
CA SER A 45 18.26 10.31 -5.77
C SER A 45 18.60 8.89 -6.25
N LEU A 46 17.71 8.27 -7.02
CA LEU A 46 17.86 6.93 -7.61
C LEU A 46 18.05 6.96 -9.12
N ASP A 47 18.21 8.14 -9.72
CA ASP A 47 18.22 8.32 -11.19
C ASP A 47 16.97 7.76 -11.89
N LEU A 48 15.83 7.79 -11.18
CA LEU A 48 14.53 7.38 -11.69
C LEU A 48 13.71 8.62 -12.07
N LYS A 49 12.80 8.44 -13.03
CA LYS A 49 11.90 9.49 -13.48
C LYS A 49 10.44 9.07 -13.29
N PRO A 50 9.57 9.96 -12.81
CA PRO A 50 8.15 9.70 -12.79
C PRO A 50 7.60 9.62 -14.23
N HIS A 51 6.68 8.70 -14.47
CA HIS A 51 5.92 8.62 -15.71
C HIS A 51 4.70 9.53 -15.63
N VAL A 52 4.11 9.65 -14.44
CA VAL A 52 2.95 10.51 -14.18
C VAL A 52 3.17 11.20 -12.82
N ILE A 53 2.77 12.47 -12.74
CA ILE A 53 2.74 13.24 -11.49
C ILE A 53 1.33 13.79 -11.31
N ILE A 54 0.74 13.59 -10.14
CA ILE A 54 -0.64 13.96 -9.82
C ILE A 54 -0.66 14.77 -8.52
N GLY A 55 -1.38 15.88 -8.52
CA GLY A 55 -1.51 16.79 -7.38
C GLY A 55 -1.72 18.22 -7.81
N ASP A 56 -1.62 19.19 -6.90
CA ASP A 56 -1.77 20.62 -7.21
C ASP A 56 -0.50 21.25 -7.80
N MET A 57 0.58 20.52 -7.87
CA MET A 57 1.88 20.88 -8.45
C MET A 57 2.65 21.96 -7.68
N ASP A 58 2.27 22.25 -6.43
CA ASP A 58 2.91 23.27 -5.59
C ASP A 58 4.20 22.79 -4.92
N SER A 59 4.33 21.49 -4.71
CA SER A 59 5.47 20.85 -4.02
C SER A 59 6.55 20.34 -4.97
N ILE A 60 6.39 20.48 -6.29
CA ILE A 60 7.39 20.09 -7.27
C ILE A 60 8.50 21.14 -7.33
N ASN A 61 9.74 20.73 -7.04
CA ASN A 61 10.90 21.57 -7.32
C ASN A 61 11.02 21.87 -8.82
N ASN A 62 11.68 22.99 -9.20
CA ASN A 62 11.83 23.46 -10.57
C ASN A 62 12.62 22.52 -11.51
N TYR A 63 12.40 21.20 -11.39
CA TYR A 63 12.97 20.22 -12.29
C TYR A 63 12.07 20.02 -13.53
N GLU A 64 12.67 19.90 -14.67
CA GLU A 64 11.96 19.52 -15.91
C GLU A 64 11.66 18.02 -15.88
N PHE A 65 10.55 17.64 -15.26
CA PHE A 65 10.03 16.29 -15.40
C PHE A 65 9.40 16.11 -16.78
N THR A 66 9.82 15.07 -17.48
CA THR A 66 9.33 14.73 -18.83
C THR A 66 8.05 13.90 -18.83
N GLY A 67 7.59 13.43 -17.65
CA GLY A 67 6.39 12.64 -17.47
C GLY A 67 5.09 13.45 -17.65
N LEU A 68 3.98 12.74 -17.73
CA LEU A 68 2.64 13.34 -17.76
C LEU A 68 2.34 14.05 -16.43
N LYS A 69 2.02 15.33 -16.51
CA LYS A 69 1.52 16.10 -15.35
C LYS A 69 0.00 16.14 -15.39
N VAL A 70 -0.63 15.77 -14.29
CA VAL A 70 -2.08 15.77 -14.11
C VAL A 70 -2.43 16.69 -12.94
N PRO A 71 -2.58 18.00 -13.20
CA PRO A 71 -2.96 18.95 -12.17
C PRO A 71 -4.37 18.62 -11.64
N ASP A 72 -4.52 18.56 -10.33
CA ASP A 72 -5.79 18.38 -9.65
C ASP A 72 -5.86 19.30 -8.43
N LEU A 73 -6.63 20.36 -8.54
CA LEU A 73 -6.79 21.40 -7.53
C LEU A 73 -7.91 21.07 -6.52
N ASN A 74 -8.58 19.90 -6.65
CA ASN A 74 -9.57 19.48 -5.68
C ASN A 74 -8.94 19.35 -4.29
N GLN A 75 -9.52 20.00 -3.30
CA GLN A 75 -9.06 19.95 -1.90
C GLN A 75 -9.87 18.98 -1.03
N ASP A 76 -10.89 18.32 -1.58
CA ASP A 76 -11.71 17.36 -0.85
C ASP A 76 -11.00 15.99 -0.71
N ASN A 77 -10.06 15.69 -1.63
CA ASN A 77 -9.32 14.43 -1.67
C ASN A 77 -7.83 14.67 -1.39
N THR A 78 -7.20 13.70 -0.75
CA THR A 78 -5.73 13.67 -0.63
C THR A 78 -5.07 13.39 -1.98
N ASP A 79 -3.83 13.77 -2.17
CA ASP A 79 -3.12 13.50 -3.44
C ASP A 79 -2.99 11.99 -3.72
N LEU A 80 -2.97 11.16 -2.67
CA LEU A 80 -3.00 9.71 -2.86
C LEU A 80 -4.35 9.25 -3.41
N GLU A 81 -5.48 9.75 -2.92
CA GLU A 81 -6.80 9.45 -3.46
C GLU A 81 -6.91 9.92 -4.92
N LYS A 82 -6.45 11.14 -5.25
CA LYS A 82 -6.39 11.65 -6.62
C LYS A 82 -5.60 10.69 -7.54
N ALA A 83 -4.46 10.20 -7.06
CA ALA A 83 -3.63 9.27 -7.81
C ALA A 83 -4.33 7.91 -8.03
N LEU A 84 -5.01 7.37 -7.03
CA LEU A 84 -5.76 6.12 -7.14
C LEU A 84 -7.02 6.26 -8.02
N ASP A 85 -7.71 7.38 -7.95
CA ASP A 85 -8.84 7.68 -8.83
C ASP A 85 -8.39 7.81 -10.28
N TRP A 86 -7.23 8.44 -10.51
CA TRP A 86 -6.63 8.51 -11.83
C TRP A 86 -6.25 7.11 -12.36
N VAL A 87 -5.73 6.23 -11.50
CA VAL A 87 -5.45 4.82 -11.81
C VAL A 87 -6.73 4.10 -12.27
N LEU A 88 -7.85 4.29 -11.55
CA LEU A 88 -9.15 3.72 -11.90
C LEU A 88 -9.66 4.22 -13.26
N ILE A 89 -9.59 5.53 -13.52
CA ILE A 89 -9.99 6.14 -14.78
C ILE A 89 -9.20 5.54 -15.96
N ASN A 90 -7.93 5.22 -15.75
CA ASN A 90 -7.07 4.59 -16.74
C ASN A 90 -7.18 3.06 -16.78
N ARG A 91 -8.18 2.46 -16.10
CA ARG A 91 -8.49 1.01 -16.08
C ARG A 91 -7.33 0.13 -15.60
N ILE A 92 -6.48 0.66 -14.75
CA ILE A 92 -5.43 -0.08 -14.07
C ILE A 92 -6.06 -0.77 -12.87
N GLN A 93 -5.77 -2.07 -12.66
CA GLN A 93 -6.39 -2.87 -11.59
C GLN A 93 -5.40 -3.15 -10.45
N ASP A 94 -4.13 -3.35 -10.76
CA ASP A 94 -3.11 -3.79 -9.81
C ASP A 94 -2.12 -2.66 -9.55
N VAL A 95 -1.96 -2.30 -8.28
CA VAL A 95 -1.09 -1.19 -7.84
C VAL A 95 -0.23 -1.60 -6.65
N THR A 96 1.05 -1.31 -6.73
CA THR A 96 1.93 -1.29 -5.55
C THR A 96 2.04 0.14 -5.02
N LEU A 97 1.69 0.33 -3.76
CA LEU A 97 1.75 1.63 -3.08
C LEU A 97 3.00 1.72 -2.22
N LEU A 98 3.85 2.69 -2.48
CA LEU A 98 5.08 2.99 -1.74
C LEU A 98 5.04 4.40 -1.15
N GLY A 99 5.85 4.66 -0.13
CA GLY A 99 5.96 6.00 0.47
C GLY A 99 4.67 6.51 1.13
N ALA A 100 3.74 5.63 1.50
CA ALA A 100 2.45 6.01 2.05
C ALA A 100 2.45 6.17 3.59
N THR A 101 3.59 5.96 4.24
CA THR A 101 3.73 5.99 5.71
C THR A 101 4.94 6.83 6.13
N GLY A 102 5.01 7.15 7.43
CA GLY A 102 6.06 8.00 8.00
C GLY A 102 5.83 9.49 7.73
N LEU A 103 6.70 10.34 8.27
CA LEU A 103 6.63 11.80 8.29
C LEU A 103 5.42 12.31 9.08
N ARG A 104 4.22 12.29 8.53
CA ARG A 104 2.97 12.73 9.17
C ARG A 104 2.14 11.51 9.61
N GLU A 105 1.84 11.43 10.90
CA GLU A 105 1.11 10.33 11.52
C GLU A 105 -0.36 10.28 11.07
N ASP A 106 -0.99 11.45 10.92
CA ASP A 106 -2.37 11.58 10.45
C ASP A 106 -2.54 11.07 9.02
N LEU A 107 -1.63 11.43 8.10
CA LEU A 107 -1.63 10.91 6.74
C LEU A 107 -1.30 9.42 6.71
N THR A 108 -0.40 8.95 7.58
CA THR A 108 -0.13 7.51 7.71
C THR A 108 -1.40 6.75 8.06
N MET A 109 -2.17 7.23 9.03
CA MET A 109 -3.45 6.63 9.42
C MET A 109 -4.46 6.68 8.27
N ALA A 110 -4.64 7.85 7.65
CA ALA A 110 -5.56 8.02 6.52
C ALA A 110 -5.22 7.07 5.36
N ASN A 111 -3.95 6.94 5.00
CA ASN A 111 -3.49 6.06 3.92
C ASN A 111 -3.75 4.56 4.21
N HIS A 112 -3.84 4.15 5.48
CA HIS A 112 -4.28 2.80 5.82
C HIS A 112 -5.79 2.63 5.62
N TYR A 113 -6.61 3.65 5.93
CA TYR A 113 -8.04 3.62 5.66
C TYR A 113 -8.36 3.56 4.17
N ILE A 114 -7.57 4.23 3.33
CA ILE A 114 -7.70 4.15 1.86
C ILE A 114 -7.66 2.69 1.36
N LEU A 115 -6.89 1.80 1.97
CA LEU A 115 -6.87 0.39 1.58
C LEU A 115 -8.22 -0.30 1.76
N TYR A 116 -9.02 0.11 2.73
CA TYR A 116 -10.38 -0.38 2.89
C TYR A 116 -11.35 0.22 1.85
N ASP A 117 -11.21 1.51 1.57
CA ASP A 117 -12.13 2.27 0.70
C ASP A 117 -11.99 1.87 -0.77
N TYR A 118 -10.80 1.38 -1.14
CA TYR A 118 -10.50 0.92 -2.50
C TYR A 118 -10.53 -0.61 -2.65
N LEU A 119 -10.84 -1.38 -1.60
CA LEU A 119 -10.82 -2.86 -1.63
C LEU A 119 -11.61 -3.47 -2.79
N GLU A 120 -12.79 -2.95 -3.07
CA GLU A 120 -13.68 -3.48 -4.13
C GLU A 120 -13.39 -2.83 -5.50
N LYS A 121 -12.41 -1.93 -5.58
CA LYS A 121 -12.10 -1.15 -6.79
C LYS A 121 -10.74 -1.48 -7.36
N LEU A 122 -9.73 -1.70 -6.51
CA LEU A 122 -8.33 -1.88 -6.88
C LEU A 122 -7.68 -2.98 -6.05
N ASN A 123 -6.77 -3.71 -6.65
CA ASN A 123 -5.85 -4.61 -5.96
C ASN A 123 -4.63 -3.81 -5.47
N ILE A 124 -4.68 -3.27 -4.27
CA ILE A 124 -3.59 -2.48 -3.70
C ILE A 124 -2.74 -3.34 -2.78
N VAL A 125 -1.43 -3.35 -3.02
CA VAL A 125 -0.43 -3.86 -2.09
C VAL A 125 0.41 -2.69 -1.62
N MET A 126 0.26 -2.28 -0.36
CA MET A 126 1.12 -1.27 0.25
C MET A 126 2.38 -1.93 0.78
N ILE A 127 3.55 -1.39 0.43
CA ILE A 127 4.84 -1.90 0.91
C ILE A 127 5.61 -0.75 1.57
N THR A 128 5.93 -0.96 2.83
CA THR A 128 6.72 -0.05 3.66
C THR A 128 8.15 -0.56 3.82
N ASN A 129 8.96 0.10 4.64
CA ASN A 129 10.29 -0.43 4.99
C ASN A 129 10.24 -1.69 5.86
N HIS A 130 9.10 -1.99 6.47
CA HIS A 130 8.98 -3.07 7.46
C HIS A 130 7.94 -4.13 7.11
N PHE A 131 6.90 -3.75 6.37
CA PHE A 131 5.73 -4.59 6.14
C PHE A 131 5.22 -4.52 4.70
N THR A 132 4.71 -5.65 4.24
CA THR A 132 3.73 -5.72 3.15
C THR A 132 2.34 -5.72 3.76
N VAL A 133 1.48 -4.79 3.32
CA VAL A 133 0.11 -4.63 3.84
C VAL A 133 -0.87 -4.85 2.71
N THR A 134 -1.86 -5.71 2.94
CA THR A 134 -2.96 -5.95 2.01
C THR A 134 -4.28 -5.88 2.73
N CYS A 135 -5.33 -5.49 2.02
CA CYS A 135 -6.71 -5.57 2.49
C CYS A 135 -7.43 -6.72 1.80
N HIS A 136 -8.27 -7.47 2.54
CA HIS A 136 -9.19 -8.44 1.97
C HIS A 136 -10.38 -8.69 2.88
N ARG A 137 -11.38 -9.41 2.35
CA ARG A 137 -12.53 -9.96 3.07
C ARG A 137 -12.71 -11.41 2.64
N GLY A 138 -13.21 -12.25 3.54
CA GLY A 138 -13.36 -13.70 3.32
C GLY A 138 -12.03 -14.45 3.45
N PRO A 139 -11.99 -15.71 3.01
CA PRO A 139 -10.83 -16.57 3.15
C PRO A 139 -9.71 -16.19 2.16
N ARG A 140 -8.48 -16.10 2.68
CA ARG A 140 -7.27 -15.89 1.88
C ARG A 140 -6.08 -16.59 2.49
N SER A 141 -5.28 -17.25 1.63
CA SER A 141 -3.98 -17.81 1.99
C SER A 141 -2.85 -16.88 1.56
N PHE A 142 -1.78 -16.89 2.34
CA PHE A 142 -0.59 -16.07 2.13
C PHE A 142 0.65 -16.97 2.13
N ASP A 143 1.53 -16.77 1.15
CA ASP A 143 2.89 -17.30 1.25
C ASP A 143 3.60 -16.63 2.41
N SER A 144 4.42 -17.38 3.13
CA SER A 144 5.01 -16.94 4.38
C SER A 144 6.34 -17.63 4.64
N PHE A 145 6.90 -17.38 5.80
CA PHE A 145 8.04 -18.11 6.33
C PHE A 145 7.91 -18.24 7.85
N PRO A 146 8.50 -19.28 8.47
CA PRO A 146 8.48 -19.43 9.93
C PRO A 146 9.04 -18.18 10.63
N GLY A 147 8.27 -17.64 11.57
CA GLY A 147 8.62 -16.44 12.33
C GLY A 147 8.24 -15.11 11.65
N GLU A 148 7.63 -15.12 10.45
CA GLU A 148 7.08 -13.89 9.86
C GLU A 148 6.11 -13.24 10.83
N ILE A 149 6.30 -11.96 11.13
CA ILE A 149 5.37 -11.19 11.97
C ILE A 149 4.11 -10.94 11.15
N VAL A 150 2.96 -11.25 11.76
CA VAL A 150 1.64 -11.03 11.17
C VAL A 150 0.81 -10.18 12.12
N SER A 151 0.24 -9.07 11.63
CA SER A 151 -0.71 -8.26 12.39
C SER A 151 -2.00 -8.06 11.60
N LEU A 152 -3.11 -8.07 12.31
CA LEU A 152 -4.46 -8.03 11.74
C LEU A 152 -5.21 -6.82 12.30
N PHE A 153 -5.73 -5.99 11.40
CA PHE A 153 -6.55 -4.83 11.78
C PHE A 153 -7.87 -4.88 11.01
N PRO A 154 -9.00 -5.16 11.65
CA PRO A 154 -10.31 -5.13 11.01
C PRO A 154 -10.79 -3.69 10.85
N GLN A 155 -11.60 -3.45 9.81
CA GLN A 155 -12.21 -2.15 9.57
C GLN A 155 -13.32 -1.84 10.58
N ARG A 156 -14.05 -2.88 11.03
CA ARG A 156 -15.30 -2.72 11.79
C ARG A 156 -15.30 -3.53 13.06
N PHE A 157 -16.01 -3.03 14.07
CA PHE A 157 -16.33 -3.80 15.26
C PHE A 157 -17.13 -5.07 14.91
N GLY A 158 -16.99 -6.10 15.72
CA GLY A 158 -17.68 -7.38 15.52
C GLY A 158 -17.15 -8.20 14.34
N THR A 159 -15.96 -7.93 13.83
CA THR A 159 -15.37 -8.73 12.74
C THR A 159 -14.96 -10.11 13.27
N VAL A 160 -15.59 -11.15 12.72
CA VAL A 160 -15.26 -12.53 13.05
C VAL A 160 -14.07 -12.99 12.20
N VAL A 161 -13.01 -13.47 12.87
CA VAL A 161 -11.77 -13.87 12.22
C VAL A 161 -11.40 -15.31 12.61
N SER A 162 -10.99 -16.09 11.60
CA SER A 162 -10.34 -17.39 11.79
C SER A 162 -8.99 -17.40 11.10
N THR A 163 -8.00 -18.02 11.72
CA THR A 163 -6.65 -18.11 11.13
C THR A 163 -6.10 -19.53 11.26
N THR A 164 -5.22 -19.91 10.34
CA THR A 164 -4.46 -21.17 10.41
C THR A 164 -2.97 -20.90 10.34
N ALA A 165 -2.18 -21.81 10.88
CA ALA A 165 -0.71 -21.79 10.87
C ALA A 165 -0.09 -20.50 11.44
N LEU A 166 -0.79 -19.85 12.38
CA LEU A 166 -0.24 -18.77 13.22
C LEU A 166 0.01 -19.29 14.64
N LYS A 167 1.00 -18.71 15.31
CA LYS A 167 1.41 -19.09 16.68
C LYS A 167 0.26 -18.90 17.68
N TYR A 168 -0.55 -17.86 17.49
CA TYR A 168 -1.75 -17.57 18.25
C TYR A 168 -2.95 -17.66 17.30
N PRO A 169 -3.50 -18.87 17.07
CA PRO A 169 -4.58 -19.06 16.11
C PRO A 169 -5.87 -18.44 16.63
N LEU A 170 -6.64 -17.86 15.70
CA LEU A 170 -7.98 -17.36 15.97
C LEU A 170 -8.99 -18.38 15.41
N ASN A 171 -10.03 -18.69 16.19
CA ASN A 171 -11.10 -19.58 15.78
C ASN A 171 -12.44 -18.88 15.99
N LYS A 172 -13.01 -18.33 14.92
CA LYS A 172 -14.23 -17.51 14.94
C LYS A 172 -14.19 -16.44 16.06
N PHE A 173 -13.00 -15.88 16.24
CA PHE A 173 -12.74 -14.87 17.26
C PHE A 173 -13.29 -13.52 16.80
N VAL A 174 -13.99 -12.82 17.70
CA VAL A 174 -14.45 -11.45 17.41
C VAL A 174 -13.26 -10.51 17.65
N LEU A 175 -12.69 -10.02 16.55
CA LEU A 175 -11.60 -9.06 16.56
C LEU A 175 -12.14 -7.68 16.26
N ASP A 176 -12.02 -6.78 17.22
CA ASP A 176 -12.39 -5.38 17.07
C ASP A 176 -11.19 -4.54 16.62
N PRO A 177 -11.41 -3.34 16.03
CA PRO A 177 -10.36 -2.38 15.75
C PRO A 177 -9.61 -1.99 17.03
N SER A 178 -8.50 -2.67 17.32
CA SER A 178 -7.74 -2.53 18.55
C SER A 178 -6.31 -3.07 18.36
N ALA A 179 -5.49 -3.01 19.43
CA ALA A 179 -4.15 -3.58 19.43
C ALA A 179 -4.12 -5.12 19.61
N SER A 180 -5.26 -5.80 19.78
CA SER A 180 -5.29 -7.24 20.07
C SER A 180 -4.90 -8.14 18.90
N GLY A 181 -4.92 -7.62 17.67
CA GLY A 181 -4.54 -8.35 16.45
C GLY A 181 -3.06 -8.26 16.07
N VAL A 182 -2.20 -7.63 16.89
CA VAL A 182 -0.81 -7.35 16.51
C VAL A 182 0.18 -8.42 16.94
N SER A 183 1.31 -8.50 16.23
CA SER A 183 2.50 -9.27 16.61
C SER A 183 2.30 -10.78 16.73
N ASN A 184 1.39 -11.36 15.96
CA ASN A 184 1.33 -12.80 15.75
C ASN A 184 2.53 -13.27 14.89
N GLN A 185 2.73 -14.57 14.74
CA GLN A 185 3.82 -15.14 13.96
C GLN A 185 3.32 -16.31 13.11
N SER A 186 3.77 -16.36 11.86
CA SER A 186 3.57 -17.53 11.02
C SER A 186 4.44 -18.69 11.48
N LEU A 187 3.89 -19.90 11.44
CA LEU A 187 4.57 -21.14 11.82
C LEU A 187 5.20 -21.86 10.63
N GLY A 188 4.87 -21.49 9.40
CA GLY A 188 5.26 -22.25 8.22
C GLY A 188 5.41 -21.43 6.95
N ALA A 189 5.45 -22.14 5.82
CA ALA A 189 5.56 -21.55 4.49
C ALA A 189 4.27 -20.85 4.03
N THR A 190 3.16 -21.09 4.70
CA THR A 190 1.86 -20.45 4.43
C THR A 190 1.08 -20.27 5.72
N PHE A 191 0.19 -19.29 5.73
CA PHE A 191 -0.87 -19.15 6.73
C PHE A 191 -2.16 -18.69 6.03
N SER A 192 -3.30 -18.79 6.71
CA SER A 192 -4.56 -18.26 6.17
C SER A 192 -5.26 -17.33 7.16
N VAL A 193 -6.03 -16.41 6.61
CA VAL A 193 -6.94 -15.53 7.34
C VAL A 193 -8.29 -15.57 6.65
N ASP A 194 -9.35 -15.79 7.43
CA ASP A 194 -10.74 -15.67 6.98
C ASP A 194 -11.42 -14.63 7.87
N ALA A 195 -11.94 -13.56 7.27
CA ALA A 195 -12.52 -12.43 7.98
C ALA A 195 -13.88 -12.05 7.42
N SER A 196 -14.89 -11.90 8.30
CA SER A 196 -16.26 -11.55 7.91
C SER A 196 -16.42 -10.14 7.33
N ASN A 197 -15.52 -9.23 7.67
CA ASN A 197 -15.46 -7.85 7.18
C ASN A 197 -14.05 -7.54 6.65
N PRO A 198 -13.85 -6.41 5.93
CA PRO A 198 -12.53 -5.99 5.47
C PRO A 198 -11.51 -5.96 6.61
N ILE A 199 -10.34 -6.51 6.35
CA ILE A 199 -9.24 -6.60 7.29
C ILE A 199 -7.91 -6.28 6.62
N LEU A 200 -7.07 -5.47 7.27
CA LEU A 200 -5.68 -5.31 6.87
C LEU A 200 -4.84 -6.43 7.44
N VAL A 201 -4.04 -7.03 6.60
CA VAL A 201 -3.03 -8.02 6.97
C VAL A 201 -1.65 -7.44 6.73
N TYR A 202 -0.93 -7.23 7.82
CA TYR A 202 0.46 -6.80 7.81
C TYR A 202 1.36 -8.01 7.89
N ARG A 203 2.30 -8.12 6.98
CA ARG A 203 3.29 -9.20 6.93
C ARG A 203 4.68 -8.59 6.99
N GLY A 204 5.44 -8.97 8.02
CA GLY A 204 6.77 -8.45 8.28
C GLY A 204 7.79 -8.91 7.24
N HIS A 205 8.64 -8.03 6.77
CA HIS A 205 9.76 -8.40 5.92
C HIS A 205 10.79 -9.23 6.69
N ARG A 206 11.49 -10.13 6.00
CA ARG A 206 12.61 -10.84 6.61
C ARG A 206 13.65 -9.83 7.09
N LYS A 207 14.11 -10.02 8.31
CA LYS A 207 15.32 -9.32 8.78
C LYS A 207 16.53 -9.96 8.07
N ASN A 208 17.31 -9.14 7.41
CA ASN A 208 18.61 -9.56 6.88
C ASN A 208 19.58 -9.81 8.02
#